data_c2af9c0be80d595fe9849684f7f81cc5
#
_entry.id   c2af9c0be80d595fe9849684f7f81cc5
#
_cell.length_a   1.000
_cell.length_b   1.000
_cell.length_c   1.000
_cell.angle_alpha   90.00
_cell.angle_beta   90.00
_cell.angle_gamma   90.00
#
_symmetry.space_group_name_H-M   'P 1'
#
loop_
_entity.id
_entity.type
_entity.pdbx_description
1 polymer ?
#
loop_
_entity_poly.entity_id
_entity_poly.type
_entity_poly.pdbx_seq_one_letter_code
_entity_poly.pdbx_strand_id
1 'polypeptide(L)'
;MKTRFILTLLICLGSLLEANGAEPLKVSFRSRALLDATLSDYGKDDWQGYYRLEDFRLGFKAVMGRCELRSDISFAAGKVSIKDLLFNYRFGHNVLSVGNGYEPYSMDMLISTVDMRFLQSASSCLAFANSRKLGVTLHHATTHWYAATGLFSYNDINKLGKDDRTNAFISTSRLVWRPVNREGCLLHVGGAFSFRSKEANVPEGELSVRTVESSGVTALFDEPLLGTEVTGVGTEVKGLVEFLAAFPRFMVQGEYYLNRFNRDEGEAYCPQGGYVQAGILLLGRGFDYDSMYAVPGRPSTDKAVELTLRYNYTNLNDRGAQLSGGKESDLSVGVNYYLNRHFGLKLDLHYVFVGDGCNAFYTKDCCMGQMRVQYVF
;
A
#
# COMPACT_ATOMS: atom_id res chain seq x y z
N MET A 1 24.91 -13.52 15.19
CA MET A 1 25.03 -12.20 14.57
C MET A 1 23.78 -11.32 14.77
N LYS A 2 22.57 -11.86 14.63
CA LYS A 2 21.29 -11.09 14.69
C LYS A 2 21.06 -10.40 16.06
N THR A 3 21.33 -11.06 17.16
CA THR A 3 21.13 -10.52 18.53
C THR A 3 22.11 -9.37 18.85
N ARG A 4 23.34 -9.44 18.34
CA ARG A 4 24.34 -8.39 18.55
C ARG A 4 23.99 -7.11 17.76
N PHE A 5 23.42 -7.22 16.59
CA PHE A 5 23.02 -6.06 15.78
C PHE A 5 21.86 -5.28 16.43
N ILE A 6 20.85 -6.00 16.95
CA ILE A 6 19.74 -5.39 17.70
C ILE A 6 20.24 -4.74 18.99
N LEU A 7 21.15 -5.41 19.71
CA LEU A 7 21.73 -4.86 20.94
C LEU A 7 22.59 -3.63 20.65
N THR A 8 23.39 -3.63 19.57
CA THR A 8 24.18 -2.47 19.14
C THR A 8 23.29 -1.30 18.72
N LEU A 9 22.19 -1.57 18.01
CA LEU A 9 21.21 -0.55 17.63
C LEU A 9 20.56 0.06 18.89
N LEU A 10 20.19 -0.75 19.85
CA LEU A 10 19.63 -0.31 21.15
C LEU A 10 20.66 0.49 21.98
N ILE A 11 21.94 0.11 21.96
CA ILE A 11 23.00 0.81 22.66
C ILE A 11 23.33 2.12 21.97
N CYS A 12 23.37 2.17 20.62
CA CYS A 12 23.53 3.41 19.86
C CYS A 12 22.33 4.35 20.03
N LEU A 13 21.10 3.82 20.12
CA LEU A 13 19.94 4.60 20.52
C LEU A 13 20.12 5.13 21.96
N GLY A 14 20.57 4.31 22.90
CA GLY A 14 20.83 4.70 24.29
C GLY A 14 21.82 5.86 24.40
N SER A 15 22.94 5.81 23.68
CA SER A 15 23.96 6.86 23.69
C SER A 15 23.56 8.15 22.98
N LEU A 16 22.70 8.08 21.97
CA LEU A 16 22.05 9.25 21.38
C LEU A 16 21.02 9.89 22.34
N LEU A 17 20.50 9.11 23.28
CA LEU A 17 19.51 9.51 24.27
C LEU A 17 20.12 10.36 25.41
N GLU A 18 21.38 10.10 25.77
CA GLU A 18 22.09 10.85 26.83
C GLU A 18 22.60 12.21 26.38
N ALA A 19 22.74 12.44 25.07
CA ALA A 19 23.35 13.66 24.53
C ALA A 19 22.42 14.87 24.40
N ASN A 20 21.11 14.71 24.56
CA ASN A 20 20.13 15.81 24.51
C ASN A 20 19.35 15.86 25.82
N GLY A 21 19.33 17.01 26.50
CA GLY A 21 18.60 17.26 27.75
C GLY A 21 17.24 16.57 27.74
N ALA A 22 17.10 15.56 28.61
CA ALA A 22 16.16 14.45 28.46
C ALA A 22 14.70 14.86 28.45
N GLU A 23 14.10 14.96 27.24
CA GLU A 23 12.66 14.90 27.13
C GLU A 23 12.16 13.49 27.57
N PRO A 24 11.06 13.42 28.33
CA PRO A 24 10.58 12.14 28.84
C PRO A 24 10.17 11.22 27.68
N LEU A 25 10.58 9.95 27.77
CA LEU A 25 10.17 8.90 26.82
C LEU A 25 8.65 8.68 26.95
N LYS A 26 7.94 8.83 25.83
CA LYS A 26 6.50 8.53 25.70
C LYS A 26 6.33 7.26 24.90
N VAL A 27 5.74 6.24 25.50
CA VAL A 27 5.42 4.98 24.83
C VAL A 27 3.91 4.84 24.71
N SER A 28 3.43 4.53 23.53
CA SER A 28 2.03 4.20 23.26
C SER A 28 1.95 2.86 22.54
N PHE A 29 0.96 2.07 22.89
CA PHE A 29 0.63 0.81 22.23
C PHE A 29 -0.52 1.05 21.28
N ARG A 30 -0.57 0.26 20.22
CA ARG A 30 -1.66 0.25 19.26
C ARG A 30 -1.86 -1.17 18.77
N SER A 31 -3.10 -1.49 18.45
CA SER A 31 -3.43 -2.79 17.94
C SER A 31 -4.62 -2.69 17.01
N ARG A 32 -4.80 -3.70 16.19
CA ARG A 32 -5.99 -3.84 15.37
C ARG A 32 -6.31 -5.29 15.09
N ALA A 33 -7.59 -5.57 14.95
CA ALA A 33 -8.13 -6.84 14.47
C ALA A 33 -9.11 -6.57 13.34
N LEU A 34 -8.91 -7.24 12.19
CA LEU A 34 -9.75 -7.13 11.00
C LEU A 34 -10.26 -8.54 10.68
N LEU A 35 -11.58 -8.73 10.76
CA LEU A 35 -12.24 -9.97 10.39
C LEU A 35 -13.00 -9.74 9.09
N ASP A 36 -12.62 -10.46 8.05
CA ASP A 36 -13.22 -10.38 6.72
C ASP A 36 -14.02 -11.62 6.38
N ALA A 37 -15.12 -11.42 5.66
CA ALA A 37 -15.88 -12.45 5.02
C ALA A 37 -16.19 -12.03 3.58
N THR A 38 -16.18 -13.02 2.66
CA THR A 38 -16.46 -12.80 1.24
C THR A 38 -17.40 -13.91 0.75
N LEU A 39 -18.33 -13.52 -0.10
CA LEU A 39 -19.20 -14.40 -0.85
C LEU A 39 -19.04 -14.07 -2.33
N SER A 40 -18.70 -15.05 -3.17
CA SER A 40 -18.45 -14.86 -4.60
C SER A 40 -18.89 -16.05 -5.42
N ASP A 41 -19.33 -15.79 -6.64
CA ASP A 41 -19.60 -16.81 -7.66
C ASP A 41 -18.36 -17.17 -8.50
N TYR A 42 -17.28 -16.39 -8.42
CA TYR A 42 -16.05 -16.56 -9.21
C TYR A 42 -16.25 -16.73 -10.71
N GLY A 43 -17.34 -16.23 -11.25
CA GLY A 43 -17.71 -16.56 -12.60
C GLY A 43 -18.06 -18.03 -12.82
N LYS A 44 -18.45 -18.77 -11.74
CA LYS A 44 -19.01 -20.11 -11.75
C LYS A 44 -20.47 -20.05 -11.32
N ASP A 45 -21.20 -21.14 -11.52
CA ASP A 45 -22.63 -21.15 -11.18
C ASP A 45 -22.92 -21.32 -9.67
N ASP A 46 -21.86 -21.64 -8.89
CA ASP A 46 -21.95 -21.86 -7.44
C ASP A 46 -21.32 -20.74 -6.64
N TRP A 47 -22.07 -20.20 -5.68
CA TRP A 47 -21.58 -19.21 -4.72
C TRP A 47 -20.74 -19.87 -3.64
N GLN A 48 -19.55 -19.33 -3.40
CA GLN A 48 -18.62 -19.78 -2.37
C GLN A 48 -18.35 -18.69 -1.36
N GLY A 49 -18.34 -19.07 -0.08
CA GLY A 49 -18.11 -18.16 1.04
C GLY A 49 -16.80 -18.46 1.75
N TYR A 50 -16.06 -17.41 2.08
CA TYR A 50 -14.79 -17.47 2.82
C TYR A 50 -14.78 -16.44 3.93
N TYR A 51 -14.07 -16.76 5.01
CA TYR A 51 -13.78 -15.80 6.08
C TYR A 51 -12.39 -16.02 6.63
N ARG A 52 -11.77 -14.95 7.10
CA ARG A 52 -10.48 -15.01 7.79
C ARG A 52 -10.23 -13.82 8.68
N LEU A 53 -9.31 -14.00 9.60
CA LEU A 53 -8.68 -12.89 10.32
C LEU A 53 -7.65 -12.24 9.37
N GLU A 54 -8.06 -11.17 8.69
CA GLU A 54 -7.24 -10.49 7.66
C GLU A 54 -6.00 -9.83 8.26
N ASP A 55 -6.16 -9.20 9.42
CA ASP A 55 -5.04 -8.61 10.15
C ASP A 55 -5.29 -8.70 11.66
N PHE A 56 -4.30 -9.18 12.37
CA PHE A 56 -4.22 -9.06 13.82
C PHE A 56 -2.85 -8.52 14.14
N ARG A 57 -2.79 -7.26 14.54
CA ARG A 57 -1.54 -6.54 14.67
C ARG A 57 -1.39 -5.93 16.04
N LEU A 58 -0.19 -6.11 16.60
CA LEU A 58 0.28 -5.41 17.79
C LEU A 58 1.44 -4.51 17.42
N GLY A 59 1.43 -3.30 17.92
CA GLY A 59 2.50 -2.35 17.68
C GLY A 59 2.75 -1.43 18.85
N PHE A 60 3.89 -0.78 18.81
CA PHE A 60 4.22 0.27 19.74
C PHE A 60 4.85 1.47 19.00
N LYS A 61 4.76 2.61 19.62
CA LYS A 61 5.38 3.85 19.22
C LYS A 61 6.05 4.46 20.44
N ALA A 62 7.37 4.61 20.39
CA ALA A 62 8.18 5.24 21.42
C ALA A 62 8.72 6.57 20.88
N VAL A 63 8.45 7.67 21.56
CA VAL A 63 8.86 9.03 21.16
C VAL A 63 9.68 9.65 22.27
N MET A 64 10.84 10.20 21.89
CA MET A 64 11.68 10.97 22.78
C MET A 64 12.29 12.14 21.98
N GLY A 65 11.85 13.35 22.33
CA GLY A 65 12.23 14.55 21.59
C GLY A 65 11.90 14.45 20.10
N ARG A 66 12.93 14.52 19.27
CA ARG A 66 12.83 14.44 17.81
C ARG A 66 12.87 13.01 17.26
N CYS A 67 13.16 12.05 18.12
CA CYS A 67 13.29 10.63 17.75
C CYS A 67 11.97 9.88 17.99
N GLU A 68 11.61 9.04 17.05
CA GLU A 68 10.46 8.14 17.14
C GLU A 68 10.86 6.75 16.66
N LEU A 69 10.61 5.73 17.47
CA LEU A 69 10.67 4.33 17.06
C LEU A 69 9.26 3.78 16.96
N ARG A 70 8.94 3.22 15.80
CA ARG A 70 7.64 2.60 15.51
C ARG A 70 7.84 1.16 15.09
N SER A 71 7.05 0.25 15.66
CA SER A 71 7.03 -1.15 15.27
C SER A 71 5.60 -1.67 15.18
N ASP A 72 5.31 -2.48 14.16
CA ASP A 72 4.07 -3.21 13.98
C ASP A 72 4.37 -4.66 13.63
N ILE A 73 3.81 -5.60 14.38
CA ILE A 73 3.95 -7.04 14.18
C ILE A 73 2.56 -7.62 13.93
N SER A 74 2.40 -8.34 12.84
CA SER A 74 1.16 -9.05 12.48
C SER A 74 1.25 -10.52 12.84
N PHE A 75 0.14 -11.05 13.37
CA PHE A 75 -0.06 -12.46 13.75
C PHE A 75 -1.17 -13.11 12.90
N ALA A 76 -1.54 -12.50 11.78
CA ALA A 76 -2.58 -13.02 10.90
C ALA A 76 -2.11 -14.22 10.08
N ALA A 77 -3.06 -15.02 9.59
CA ALA A 77 -2.81 -16.20 8.73
C ALA A 77 -1.83 -17.23 9.32
N GLY A 78 -1.78 -17.37 10.65
CA GLY A 78 -0.90 -18.34 11.31
C GLY A 78 0.60 -18.03 11.21
N LYS A 79 0.97 -16.82 10.77
CA LYS A 79 2.37 -16.38 10.58
C LYS A 79 2.65 -15.12 11.39
N VAL A 80 3.86 -15.04 11.95
CA VAL A 80 4.37 -13.81 12.56
C VAL A 80 5.19 -13.05 11.53
N SER A 81 4.82 -11.80 11.26
CA SER A 81 5.54 -10.96 10.31
C SER A 81 5.71 -9.53 10.83
N ILE A 82 6.91 -9.00 10.70
CA ILE A 82 7.19 -7.59 10.99
C ILE A 82 6.64 -6.77 9.81
N LYS A 83 5.67 -5.91 10.08
CA LYS A 83 5.10 -5.01 9.07
C LYS A 83 5.90 -3.73 9.01
N ASP A 84 5.85 -2.90 10.04
CA ASP A 84 6.66 -1.69 10.13
C ASP A 84 7.72 -1.87 11.22
N LEU A 85 8.93 -1.42 10.95
CA LEU A 85 9.98 -1.20 11.93
C LEU A 85 10.77 0.02 11.45
N LEU A 86 10.40 1.20 11.96
CA LEU A 86 10.90 2.49 11.48
C LEU A 86 11.48 3.30 12.64
N PHE A 87 12.68 3.80 12.43
CA PHE A 87 13.24 4.89 13.20
C PHE A 87 13.03 6.20 12.43
N ASN A 88 12.35 7.17 13.04
CA ASN A 88 12.07 8.48 12.47
C ASN A 88 12.82 9.56 13.27
N TYR A 89 13.49 10.45 12.56
CA TYR A 89 14.09 11.65 13.13
C TYR A 89 13.44 12.88 12.53
N ARG A 90 12.85 13.75 13.37
CA ARG A 90 12.10 14.96 12.96
C ARG A 90 12.96 16.19 13.11
N PHE A 91 13.04 17.00 12.05
CA PHE A 91 13.76 18.28 12.07
C PHE A 91 13.11 19.31 11.15
N GLY A 92 12.60 20.40 11.73
CA GLY A 92 11.81 21.40 11.01
C GLY A 92 10.60 20.75 10.32
N HIS A 93 10.48 20.93 9.02
CA HIS A 93 9.44 20.36 8.17
C HIS A 93 9.80 18.98 7.60
N ASN A 94 10.88 18.37 8.09
CA ASN A 94 11.39 17.13 7.54
C ASN A 94 11.28 15.96 8.52
N VAL A 95 11.16 14.74 7.96
CA VAL A 95 11.28 13.48 8.67
C VAL A 95 12.23 12.58 7.90
N LEU A 96 13.32 12.17 8.55
CA LEU A 96 14.19 11.10 8.06
C LEU A 96 13.69 9.79 8.66
N SER A 97 13.30 8.84 7.83
CA SER A 97 12.83 7.51 8.21
C SER A 97 13.84 6.46 7.77
N VAL A 98 14.23 5.56 8.68
CA VAL A 98 15.15 4.45 8.41
C VAL A 98 14.52 3.16 8.90
N GLY A 99 14.46 2.14 8.07
CA GLY A 99 13.96 0.83 8.46
C GLY A 99 13.06 0.18 7.43
N ASN A 100 12.12 -0.67 7.89
CA ASN A 100 11.18 -1.39 7.05
C ASN A 100 9.84 -0.65 7.00
N GLY A 101 9.47 -0.17 5.82
CA GLY A 101 8.24 0.58 5.59
C GLY A 101 7.87 0.64 4.11
N TYR A 102 6.78 1.33 3.81
CA TYR A 102 6.38 1.55 2.42
C TYR A 102 7.26 2.60 1.74
N GLU A 103 7.48 2.39 0.44
CA GLU A 103 8.04 3.41 -0.44
C GLU A 103 7.06 4.58 -0.58
N PRO A 104 7.53 5.83 -0.71
CA PRO A 104 6.67 6.97 -1.00
C PRO A 104 6.27 6.96 -2.49
N TYR A 105 5.37 6.04 -2.88
CA TYR A 105 4.96 5.85 -4.26
C TYR A 105 3.45 6.08 -4.42
N SER A 106 2.61 5.13 -4.11
CA SER A 106 1.16 5.19 -4.30
C SER A 106 0.45 5.72 -3.05
N MET A 107 -0.46 6.66 -3.22
CA MET A 107 -1.33 7.16 -2.16
C MET A 107 -2.20 6.04 -1.58
N ASP A 108 -2.82 5.20 -2.44
CA ASP A 108 -3.69 4.08 -2.01
C ASP A 108 -2.93 3.03 -1.20
N MET A 109 -1.68 2.71 -1.60
CA MET A 109 -0.83 1.77 -0.85
C MET A 109 -0.40 2.32 0.52
N LEU A 110 -0.28 3.64 0.66
CA LEU A 110 0.12 4.30 1.90
C LEU A 110 -1.03 4.48 2.90
N ILE A 111 -2.29 4.40 2.45
CA ILE A 111 -3.47 4.47 3.33
C ILE A 111 -3.46 3.28 4.28
N SER A 112 -3.67 3.54 5.56
CA SER A 112 -3.84 2.46 6.54
C SER A 112 -5.04 1.59 6.19
N THR A 113 -4.90 0.26 6.29
CA THR A 113 -5.97 -0.71 5.96
C THR A 113 -7.29 -0.43 6.68
N VAL A 114 -7.24 0.17 7.88
CA VAL A 114 -8.44 0.55 8.65
C VAL A 114 -9.12 1.82 8.11
N ASP A 115 -8.37 2.65 7.37
CA ASP A 115 -8.84 3.91 6.81
C ASP A 115 -9.19 3.83 5.32
N MET A 116 -8.88 2.70 4.66
CA MET A 116 -9.26 2.43 3.27
C MET A 116 -10.78 2.43 3.11
N ARG A 117 -11.28 2.86 1.95
CA ARG A 117 -12.72 2.90 1.65
C ARG A 117 -13.30 1.56 1.27
N PHE A 118 -12.52 0.70 0.65
CA PHE A 118 -12.84 -0.68 0.33
C PHE A 118 -12.00 -1.63 1.16
N LEU A 119 -12.34 -2.90 1.23
CA LEU A 119 -11.60 -3.89 2.01
C LEU A 119 -10.18 -4.08 1.47
N GLN A 120 -9.97 -3.87 0.17
CA GLN A 120 -8.68 -3.96 -0.51
C GLN A 120 -8.35 -2.68 -1.29
N SER A 121 -7.06 -2.43 -1.49
CA SER A 121 -6.57 -1.47 -2.47
C SER A 121 -7.10 -1.81 -3.86
N ALA A 122 -7.12 -0.83 -4.76
CA ALA A 122 -7.48 -1.06 -6.14
C ALA A 122 -6.56 -2.12 -6.78
N SER A 123 -7.10 -2.96 -7.67
CA SER A 123 -6.32 -4.00 -8.34
C SER A 123 -5.10 -3.44 -9.07
N SER A 124 -5.22 -2.27 -9.70
CA SER A 124 -4.09 -1.56 -10.31
C SER A 124 -3.02 -1.16 -9.28
N CYS A 125 -3.42 -0.73 -8.09
CA CYS A 125 -2.48 -0.45 -7.00
C CYS A 125 -1.74 -1.73 -6.56
N LEU A 126 -2.46 -2.84 -6.39
CA LEU A 126 -1.86 -4.13 -6.01
C LEU A 126 -0.86 -4.63 -7.05
N ALA A 127 -1.15 -4.46 -8.34
CA ALA A 127 -0.25 -4.86 -9.43
C ALA A 127 1.03 -4.02 -9.50
N PHE A 128 0.96 -2.72 -9.21
CA PHE A 128 2.02 -1.78 -9.56
C PHE A 128 2.74 -1.14 -8.39
N ALA A 129 2.11 -1.02 -7.21
CA ALA A 129 2.77 -0.48 -6.03
C ALA A 129 3.49 -1.58 -5.25
N ASN A 130 4.69 -1.27 -4.80
CA ASN A 130 5.46 -2.21 -4.00
C ASN A 130 4.92 -2.29 -2.56
N SER A 131 5.03 -3.47 -1.97
CA SER A 131 4.88 -3.67 -0.53
C SER A 131 6.06 -3.03 0.24
N ARG A 132 6.09 -3.24 1.54
CA ARG A 132 7.17 -2.74 2.43
C ARG A 132 8.55 -3.19 1.98
N LYS A 133 9.51 -2.29 2.14
CA LYS A 133 10.93 -2.48 1.82
C LYS A 133 11.81 -1.97 2.96
N LEU A 134 13.00 -2.52 3.09
CA LEU A 134 14.03 -1.97 3.96
C LEU A 134 14.73 -0.82 3.26
N GLY A 135 14.74 0.36 3.88
CA GLY A 135 15.33 1.53 3.24
C GLY A 135 15.45 2.77 4.10
N VAL A 136 15.75 3.86 3.44
CA VAL A 136 15.88 5.21 4.02
C VAL A 136 15.03 6.15 3.19
N THR A 137 14.21 6.98 3.83
CA THR A 137 13.33 7.95 3.17
C THR A 137 13.43 9.30 3.85
N LEU A 138 13.59 10.35 3.07
CA LEU A 138 13.44 11.73 3.52
C LEU A 138 12.10 12.27 3.07
N HIS A 139 11.29 12.75 4.02
CA HIS A 139 10.03 13.41 3.79
C HIS A 139 10.14 14.89 4.11
N HIS A 140 9.55 15.73 3.28
CA HIS A 140 9.39 17.17 3.50
C HIS A 140 7.94 17.56 3.31
N ALA A 141 7.33 18.24 4.30
CA ALA A 141 5.93 18.63 4.22
C ALA A 141 5.74 20.07 4.71
N THR A 142 5.10 20.88 3.88
CA THR A 142 4.60 22.22 4.21
C THR A 142 3.07 22.26 4.06
N THR A 143 2.45 23.41 4.20
CA THR A 143 1.01 23.58 3.95
C THR A 143 0.63 23.20 2.51
N HIS A 144 1.43 23.63 1.52
CA HIS A 144 1.10 23.48 0.10
C HIS A 144 1.88 22.39 -0.62
N TRP A 145 2.98 21.91 -0.07
CA TRP A 145 3.86 20.95 -0.72
C TRP A 145 4.16 19.75 0.18
N TYR A 146 4.24 18.61 -0.45
CA TYR A 146 4.85 17.42 0.11
C TYR A 146 5.84 16.87 -0.93
N ALA A 147 7.02 16.53 -0.48
CA ALA A 147 8.02 15.84 -1.29
C ALA A 147 8.65 14.71 -0.46
N ALA A 148 8.87 13.58 -1.07
CA ALA A 148 9.62 12.50 -0.45
C ALA A 148 10.55 11.85 -1.47
N THR A 149 11.71 11.38 -1.00
CA THR A 149 12.64 10.58 -1.79
C THR A 149 13.28 9.53 -0.91
N GLY A 150 13.53 8.34 -1.44
CA GLY A 150 14.11 7.25 -0.68
C GLY A 150 14.89 6.27 -1.52
N LEU A 151 15.75 5.52 -0.83
CA LEU A 151 16.52 4.41 -1.37
C LEU A 151 16.18 3.15 -0.58
N PHE A 152 15.90 2.07 -1.28
CA PHE A 152 15.39 0.83 -0.70
C PHE A 152 16.14 -0.38 -1.24
N SER A 153 16.28 -1.39 -0.39
CA SER A 153 16.59 -2.75 -0.79
C SER A 153 15.39 -3.37 -1.52
N TYR A 154 15.63 -4.31 -2.40
CA TYR A 154 14.55 -5.10 -3.01
C TYR A 154 13.74 -5.88 -1.97
N ASN A 155 14.36 -6.34 -0.92
CA ASN A 155 13.76 -7.18 0.10
C ASN A 155 13.23 -6.40 1.31
N ASP A 156 12.20 -6.94 1.95
CA ASP A 156 11.73 -6.51 3.24
C ASP A 156 12.50 -7.18 4.38
N ILE A 157 12.25 -6.76 5.63
CA ILE A 157 12.94 -7.29 6.81
C ILE A 157 12.67 -8.79 7.05
N ASN A 158 11.52 -9.32 6.61
CA ASN A 158 11.14 -10.73 6.83
C ASN A 158 11.91 -11.67 5.90
N LYS A 159 12.49 -11.14 4.83
CA LYS A 159 13.32 -11.87 3.88
C LYS A 159 14.82 -11.79 4.19
N LEU A 160 15.23 -10.95 5.14
CA LEU A 160 16.64 -10.84 5.53
C LEU A 160 17.22 -12.18 6.03
N GLY A 161 18.33 -12.60 5.45
CA GLY A 161 19.05 -13.83 5.79
C GLY A 161 18.38 -15.11 5.31
N LYS A 162 17.42 -15.03 4.42
CA LYS A 162 17.05 -16.10 3.50
C LYS A 162 17.99 -16.02 2.30
N ASP A 163 18.19 -17.17 1.63
CA ASP A 163 19.05 -17.26 0.45
C ASP A 163 18.39 -16.60 -0.77
N ASP A 164 18.15 -15.30 -0.64
CA ASP A 164 17.51 -14.48 -1.67
C ASP A 164 18.61 -13.67 -2.36
N ARG A 165 18.91 -14.07 -3.58
CA ARG A 165 20.03 -13.57 -4.39
C ARG A 165 19.78 -12.19 -4.99
N THR A 166 18.62 -11.58 -4.72
CA THR A 166 18.23 -10.31 -5.33
C THR A 166 18.90 -9.12 -4.64
N ASN A 167 19.95 -8.58 -5.24
CA ASN A 167 20.67 -7.39 -4.78
C ASN A 167 20.33 -6.14 -5.61
N ALA A 168 19.09 -6.00 -6.06
CA ALA A 168 18.64 -4.78 -6.71
C ALA A 168 18.37 -3.69 -5.67
N PHE A 169 18.65 -2.44 -6.02
CA PHE A 169 18.19 -1.28 -5.25
C PHE A 169 17.03 -0.57 -5.95
N ILE A 170 16.22 0.10 -5.18
CA ILE A 170 15.08 0.87 -5.66
C ILE A 170 15.25 2.31 -5.18
N SER A 171 15.06 3.27 -6.09
CA SER A 171 14.98 4.70 -5.77
C SER A 171 13.58 5.18 -6.08
N THR A 172 12.89 5.76 -5.10
CA THR A 172 11.51 6.23 -5.26
C THR A 172 11.38 7.66 -4.78
N SER A 173 10.68 8.49 -5.57
CA SER A 173 10.38 9.89 -5.23
C SER A 173 8.92 10.19 -5.52
N ARG A 174 8.28 11.02 -4.67
CA ARG A 174 6.89 11.48 -4.80
C ARG A 174 6.82 12.97 -4.50
N LEU A 175 6.08 13.70 -5.34
CA LEU A 175 5.84 15.13 -5.18
C LEU A 175 4.34 15.39 -5.23
N VAL A 176 3.84 16.17 -4.27
CA VAL A 176 2.43 16.56 -4.18
C VAL A 176 2.32 18.06 -3.99
N TRP A 177 1.45 18.66 -4.77
CA TRP A 177 1.03 20.04 -4.63
C TRP A 177 -0.40 20.11 -4.09
N ARG A 178 -0.62 20.94 -3.06
CA ARG A 178 -1.91 21.19 -2.43
C ARG A 178 -2.33 22.64 -2.65
N PRO A 179 -2.85 22.97 -3.86
CA PRO A 179 -3.23 24.36 -4.19
C PRO A 179 -4.30 24.91 -3.24
N VAL A 180 -5.17 24.02 -2.75
CA VAL A 180 -6.16 24.33 -1.72
C VAL A 180 -5.93 23.38 -0.55
N ASN A 181 -5.60 23.94 0.61
CA ASN A 181 -5.43 23.17 1.85
C ASN A 181 -5.95 24.04 3.01
N ARG A 182 -7.24 23.94 3.24
CA ARG A 182 -7.95 24.66 4.30
C ARG A 182 -9.02 23.77 4.93
N GLU A 183 -9.51 24.13 6.07
CA GLU A 183 -10.56 23.37 6.77
C GLU A 183 -11.76 23.10 5.86
N GLY A 184 -12.10 21.82 5.74
CA GLY A 184 -13.21 21.33 4.93
C GLY A 184 -12.99 21.38 3.41
N CYS A 185 -11.81 21.79 2.92
CA CYS A 185 -11.53 21.80 1.50
C CYS A 185 -10.05 21.53 1.23
N LEU A 186 -9.78 20.41 0.58
CA LEU A 186 -8.45 20.00 0.15
C LEU A 186 -8.46 19.67 -1.34
N LEU A 187 -7.50 20.20 -2.07
CA LEU A 187 -7.15 19.76 -3.41
C LEU A 187 -5.70 19.33 -3.40
N HIS A 188 -5.42 18.13 -3.88
CA HIS A 188 -4.12 17.49 -3.90
C HIS A 188 -3.90 16.93 -5.31
N VAL A 189 -2.80 17.30 -5.94
CA VAL A 189 -2.35 16.80 -7.24
C VAL A 189 -0.90 16.42 -7.11
N GLY A 190 -0.53 15.26 -7.59
CA GLY A 190 0.83 14.77 -7.41
C GLY A 190 1.24 13.72 -8.43
N GLY A 191 2.45 13.23 -8.25
CA GLY A 191 2.98 12.12 -9.00
C GLY A 191 4.18 11.50 -8.30
N ALA A 192 4.52 10.30 -8.73
CA ALA A 192 5.66 9.56 -8.21
C ALA A 192 6.42 8.89 -9.34
N PHE A 193 7.70 8.66 -9.06
CA PHE A 193 8.63 7.96 -9.94
C PHE A 193 9.42 6.96 -9.11
N SER A 194 9.58 5.73 -9.64
CA SER A 194 10.40 4.71 -9.03
C SER A 194 11.28 4.05 -10.09
N PHE A 195 12.54 3.85 -9.74
CA PHE A 195 13.55 3.16 -10.54
C PHE A 195 14.10 1.98 -9.76
N ARG A 196 14.14 0.80 -10.38
CA ARG A 196 14.80 -0.39 -9.87
C ARG A 196 15.99 -0.76 -10.75
N SER A 197 17.14 -0.98 -10.13
CA SER A 197 18.34 -1.44 -10.82
C SER A 197 18.23 -2.89 -11.25
N LYS A 198 19.10 -3.28 -12.18
CA LYS A 198 19.35 -4.68 -12.51
C LYS A 198 19.81 -5.45 -11.26
N GLU A 199 19.47 -6.72 -11.19
CA GLU A 199 19.96 -7.63 -10.17
C GLU A 199 21.45 -7.94 -10.39
N ALA A 200 22.25 -7.78 -9.35
CA ALA A 200 23.71 -7.95 -9.47
C ALA A 200 24.15 -9.43 -9.44
N ASN A 201 23.36 -10.30 -8.83
CA ASN A 201 23.75 -11.69 -8.53
C ASN A 201 22.88 -12.72 -9.27
N VAL A 202 22.52 -12.45 -10.51
CA VAL A 202 21.89 -13.47 -11.37
C VAL A 202 22.99 -14.45 -11.78
N PRO A 203 22.86 -15.76 -11.52
CA PRO A 203 23.85 -16.76 -11.94
C PRO A 203 24.08 -16.73 -13.45
N GLU A 204 25.28 -17.08 -13.86
CA GLU A 204 25.63 -17.18 -15.28
C GLU A 204 24.74 -18.21 -15.98
N GLY A 205 24.10 -17.80 -17.08
CA GLY A 205 23.14 -18.62 -17.84
C GLY A 205 21.71 -18.61 -17.28
N GLU A 206 21.43 -17.93 -16.18
CA GLU A 206 20.08 -17.73 -15.68
C GLU A 206 19.56 -16.33 -16.04
N LEU A 207 18.23 -16.19 -16.14
CA LEU A 207 17.55 -14.92 -16.34
C LEU A 207 16.90 -14.46 -15.04
N SER A 208 16.94 -13.14 -14.79
CA SER A 208 16.14 -12.56 -13.70
C SER A 208 14.64 -12.72 -14.00
N VAL A 209 13.84 -13.05 -12.99
CA VAL A 209 12.39 -13.22 -13.12
C VAL A 209 11.66 -12.26 -12.19
N ARG A 210 10.65 -11.60 -12.74
CA ARG A 210 9.77 -10.69 -11.99
C ARG A 210 8.32 -11.11 -12.16
N THR A 211 7.65 -11.38 -11.04
CA THR A 211 6.21 -11.59 -11.04
C THR A 211 5.50 -10.26 -10.90
N VAL A 212 4.55 -10.00 -11.78
CA VAL A 212 3.60 -8.88 -11.71
C VAL A 212 2.22 -9.49 -11.60
N GLU A 213 1.54 -9.23 -10.48
CA GLU A 213 0.28 -9.90 -10.17
C GLU A 213 -0.67 -8.99 -9.40
N SER A 214 -1.97 -9.30 -9.45
CA SER A 214 -3.00 -8.69 -8.63
C SER A 214 -4.04 -9.74 -8.22
N SER A 215 -4.42 -9.71 -6.96
CA SER A 215 -5.55 -10.49 -6.45
C SER A 215 -6.92 -9.94 -6.85
N GLY A 216 -6.96 -8.81 -7.56
CA GLY A 216 -8.22 -8.12 -7.89
C GLY A 216 -8.82 -7.41 -6.68
N VAL A 217 -10.13 -7.57 -6.47
CA VAL A 217 -10.89 -6.88 -5.42
C VAL A 217 -10.86 -7.57 -4.06
N THR A 218 -10.29 -8.78 -3.97
CA THR A 218 -10.19 -9.54 -2.71
C THR A 218 -8.86 -10.27 -2.60
N ALA A 219 -8.35 -10.39 -1.39
CA ALA A 219 -7.18 -11.22 -1.07
C ALA A 219 -7.55 -12.53 -0.36
N LEU A 220 -8.84 -12.90 -0.34
CA LEU A 220 -9.29 -14.12 0.34
C LEU A 220 -9.03 -15.40 -0.46
N PHE A 221 -8.61 -15.26 -1.72
CA PHE A 221 -8.30 -16.38 -2.59
C PHE A 221 -6.79 -16.49 -2.80
N ASP A 222 -6.31 -17.71 -2.83
CA ASP A 222 -4.89 -18.00 -3.03
C ASP A 222 -4.45 -17.75 -4.48
N GLU A 223 -5.40 -17.82 -5.43
CA GLU A 223 -5.13 -17.63 -6.85
C GLU A 223 -5.26 -16.14 -7.26
N PRO A 224 -4.21 -15.50 -7.75
CA PRO A 224 -4.30 -14.13 -8.24
C PRO A 224 -5.21 -14.05 -9.49
N LEU A 225 -6.00 -12.98 -9.61
CA LEU A 225 -6.84 -12.73 -10.79
C LEU A 225 -6.00 -12.45 -12.03
N LEU A 226 -4.98 -11.63 -11.87
CA LEU A 226 -4.02 -11.23 -12.90
C LEU A 226 -2.62 -11.66 -12.49
N GLY A 227 -1.83 -12.13 -13.45
CA GLY A 227 -0.44 -12.45 -13.16
C GLY A 227 0.37 -12.85 -14.38
N THR A 228 1.63 -12.42 -14.41
CA THR A 228 2.61 -12.85 -15.40
C THR A 228 4.00 -12.84 -14.81
N GLU A 229 4.86 -13.73 -15.32
CA GLU A 229 6.28 -13.72 -15.04
C GLU A 229 7.03 -13.05 -16.19
N VAL A 230 7.79 -12.01 -15.85
CA VAL A 230 8.64 -11.28 -16.79
C VAL A 230 10.07 -11.79 -16.64
N THR A 231 10.58 -12.45 -17.65
CA THR A 231 11.95 -13.01 -17.67
C THR A 231 12.94 -12.01 -18.27
N GLY A 232 14.20 -12.08 -17.83
CA GLY A 232 15.29 -11.25 -18.33
C GLY A 232 15.16 -9.78 -17.98
N VAL A 233 14.59 -9.44 -16.83
CA VAL A 233 14.40 -8.04 -16.42
C VAL A 233 15.73 -7.42 -16.03
N GLY A 234 16.19 -6.44 -16.82
CA GLY A 234 17.33 -5.59 -16.51
C GLY A 234 16.96 -4.49 -15.50
N THR A 235 16.14 -3.54 -15.92
CA THR A 235 15.71 -2.41 -15.07
C THR A 235 14.20 -2.24 -15.13
N GLU A 236 13.64 -1.66 -14.07
CA GLU A 236 12.21 -1.33 -14.00
C GLU A 236 12.04 0.17 -13.71
N VAL A 237 11.17 0.81 -14.47
CA VAL A 237 10.80 2.22 -14.31
C VAL A 237 9.29 2.29 -14.09
N LYS A 238 8.88 2.97 -13.04
CA LYS A 238 7.46 3.20 -12.73
C LYS A 238 7.17 4.69 -12.66
N GLY A 239 6.08 5.09 -13.26
CA GLY A 239 5.50 6.43 -13.14
C GLY A 239 4.08 6.35 -12.62
N LEU A 240 3.68 7.37 -11.88
CA LEU A 240 2.35 7.49 -11.30
C LEU A 240 1.92 8.95 -11.33
N VAL A 241 0.67 9.21 -11.68
CA VAL A 241 -0.02 10.47 -11.42
C VAL A 241 -1.16 10.23 -10.45
N GLU A 242 -1.41 11.20 -9.57
CA GLU A 242 -2.42 11.09 -8.52
C GLU A 242 -3.19 12.38 -8.32
N PHE A 243 -4.44 12.27 -7.89
CA PHE A 243 -5.24 13.39 -7.45
C PHE A 243 -6.14 13.02 -6.28
N LEU A 244 -6.46 14.02 -5.47
CA LEU A 244 -7.45 13.94 -4.40
C LEU A 244 -8.16 15.30 -4.27
N ALA A 245 -9.47 15.29 -4.18
CA ALA A 245 -10.26 16.43 -3.78
C ALA A 245 -11.19 16.02 -2.63
N ALA A 246 -11.11 16.72 -1.50
CA ALA A 246 -11.95 16.45 -0.34
C ALA A 246 -12.70 17.70 0.07
N PHE A 247 -13.99 17.53 0.36
CA PHE A 247 -14.96 18.52 0.80
C PHE A 247 -15.64 18.02 2.08
N PRO A 248 -16.45 18.82 2.77
CA PRO A 248 -17.03 18.41 4.05
C PRO A 248 -17.82 17.10 4.03
N ARG A 249 -18.44 16.73 2.91
CA ARG A 249 -19.24 15.49 2.77
C ARG A 249 -18.89 14.65 1.56
N PHE A 250 -17.94 15.08 0.76
CA PHE A 250 -17.58 14.39 -0.48
C PHE A 250 -16.06 14.33 -0.62
N MET A 251 -15.55 13.19 -1.05
CA MET A 251 -14.16 13.04 -1.43
C MET A 251 -14.06 12.21 -2.70
N VAL A 252 -13.14 12.59 -3.58
CA VAL A 252 -12.75 11.81 -4.76
C VAL A 252 -11.24 11.74 -4.83
N GLN A 253 -10.72 10.56 -5.18
CA GLN A 253 -9.31 10.32 -5.41
C GLN A 253 -9.11 9.35 -6.56
N GLY A 254 -7.93 9.38 -7.15
CA GLY A 254 -7.54 8.45 -8.20
C GLY A 254 -6.05 8.46 -8.46
N GLU A 255 -5.58 7.37 -9.03
CA GLU A 255 -4.20 7.16 -9.45
C GLU A 255 -4.17 6.45 -10.80
N TYR A 256 -3.17 6.77 -11.62
CA TYR A 256 -2.88 6.07 -12.86
C TYR A 256 -1.41 5.68 -12.92
N TYR A 257 -1.14 4.43 -13.19
CA TYR A 257 0.17 3.78 -13.15
C TYR A 257 0.67 3.44 -14.55
N LEU A 258 1.91 3.79 -14.81
CA LEU A 258 2.65 3.46 -16.02
C LEU A 258 3.94 2.76 -15.63
N ASN A 259 4.10 1.52 -16.03
CA ASN A 259 5.29 0.74 -15.71
C ASN A 259 6.01 0.32 -16.99
N ARG A 260 7.33 0.21 -16.90
CA ARG A 260 8.19 -0.28 -17.97
C ARG A 260 9.28 -1.19 -17.39
N PHE A 261 9.28 -2.44 -17.83
CA PHE A 261 10.33 -3.41 -17.56
C PHE A 261 11.23 -3.49 -18.79
N ASN A 262 12.46 -2.99 -18.68
CA ASN A 262 13.44 -3.17 -19.72
C ASN A 262 14.03 -4.58 -19.58
N ARG A 263 14.01 -5.36 -20.66
CA ARG A 263 14.47 -6.75 -20.69
C ARG A 263 15.82 -6.82 -21.38
N ASP A 264 16.67 -7.72 -20.91
CA ASP A 264 17.97 -7.99 -21.56
C ASP A 264 17.76 -8.68 -22.91
N GLU A 265 16.67 -9.46 -23.03
CA GLU A 265 16.25 -10.14 -24.25
C GLU A 265 14.77 -9.88 -24.52
N GLY A 266 14.43 -9.48 -25.74
CA GLY A 266 13.08 -9.18 -26.18
C GLY A 266 12.64 -7.72 -25.96
N GLU A 267 11.40 -7.43 -26.34
CA GLU A 267 10.80 -6.11 -26.21
C GLU A 267 10.52 -5.75 -24.75
N ALA A 268 10.56 -4.45 -24.45
CA ALA A 268 10.21 -3.96 -23.11
C ALA A 268 8.73 -4.22 -22.81
N TYR A 269 8.43 -4.66 -21.60
CA TYR A 269 7.07 -4.90 -21.12
C TYR A 269 6.50 -3.65 -20.45
N CYS A 270 5.33 -3.20 -20.91
CA CYS A 270 4.73 -1.94 -20.49
C CYS A 270 3.28 -2.09 -19.98
N PRO A 271 3.07 -2.70 -18.79
CA PRO A 271 1.74 -2.81 -18.19
C PRO A 271 1.29 -1.48 -17.60
N GLN A 272 -0.04 -1.30 -17.52
CA GLN A 272 -0.63 -0.07 -17.02
C GLN A 272 -1.98 -0.30 -16.35
N GLY A 273 -2.43 0.66 -15.56
CA GLY A 273 -3.74 0.62 -14.92
C GLY A 273 -4.00 1.85 -14.09
N GLY A 274 -5.18 1.94 -13.53
CA GLY A 274 -5.56 3.05 -12.68
C GLY A 274 -6.93 2.87 -12.08
N TYR A 275 -7.23 3.70 -11.10
CA TYR A 275 -8.52 3.71 -10.46
C TYR A 275 -8.99 5.14 -10.19
N VAL A 276 -10.28 5.29 -10.04
CA VAL A 276 -10.93 6.44 -9.44
C VAL A 276 -11.93 5.94 -8.40
N GLN A 277 -11.92 6.57 -7.22
CA GLN A 277 -12.90 6.26 -6.17
C GLN A 277 -13.43 7.53 -5.52
N ALA A 278 -14.69 7.47 -5.07
CA ALA A 278 -15.37 8.55 -4.39
C ALA A 278 -16.00 8.05 -3.10
N GLY A 279 -16.15 8.96 -2.12
CA GLY A 279 -16.88 8.73 -0.88
C GLY A 279 -17.83 9.88 -0.61
N ILE A 280 -19.06 9.56 -0.22
CA ILE A 280 -20.09 10.54 0.19
C ILE A 280 -20.53 10.23 1.61
N LEU A 281 -20.39 11.18 2.53
CA LEU A 281 -20.85 11.05 3.89
C LEU A 281 -22.37 11.30 3.96
N LEU A 282 -23.13 10.24 4.18
CA LEU A 282 -24.55 10.27 4.47
C LEU A 282 -24.78 10.80 5.90
N LEU A 283 -23.92 10.35 6.82
CA LEU A 283 -23.83 10.86 8.19
C LEU A 283 -22.37 11.24 8.48
N GLY A 284 -22.17 12.27 9.28
CA GLY A 284 -20.84 12.76 9.62
C GLY A 284 -20.38 13.89 8.70
N ARG A 285 -19.15 14.37 8.95
CA ARG A 285 -18.56 15.50 8.21
C ARG A 285 -17.03 15.50 8.32
N GLY A 286 -16.38 15.86 7.21
CA GLY A 286 -14.93 15.97 7.12
C GLY A 286 -14.24 14.63 6.91
N PHE A 287 -13.06 14.69 6.33
CA PHE A 287 -12.16 13.56 6.14
C PHE A 287 -10.80 13.92 6.73
N ASP A 288 -10.19 12.98 7.43
CA ASP A 288 -8.83 13.13 7.93
C ASP A 288 -7.85 13.14 6.74
N TYR A 289 -6.75 13.87 6.92
CA TYR A 289 -5.66 13.91 5.96
C TYR A 289 -4.32 14.03 6.69
N ASP A 290 -3.43 13.07 6.44
CA ASP A 290 -2.06 13.14 6.95
C ASP A 290 -1.20 13.99 6.02
N SER A 291 -0.94 15.23 6.44
CA SER A 291 -0.15 16.17 5.66
C SER A 291 1.33 15.78 5.54
N MET A 292 1.86 14.99 6.49
CA MET A 292 3.28 14.56 6.49
C MET A 292 3.53 13.44 5.48
N TYR A 293 2.53 12.63 5.16
CA TYR A 293 2.65 11.55 4.19
C TYR A 293 1.76 11.76 2.96
N ALA A 294 0.99 12.86 2.94
CA ALA A 294 0.08 13.25 1.87
C ALA A 294 -0.90 12.13 1.51
N VAL A 295 -1.62 11.60 2.51
CA VAL A 295 -2.61 10.53 2.34
C VAL A 295 -3.93 10.85 3.05
N PRO A 296 -5.09 10.49 2.46
CA PRO A 296 -6.38 10.64 3.12
C PRO A 296 -6.59 9.58 4.19
N GLY A 297 -7.41 9.91 5.17
CA GLY A 297 -7.87 9.00 6.20
C GLY A 297 -9.38 8.77 6.12
N ARG A 298 -9.92 8.21 7.21
CA ARG A 298 -11.34 8.01 7.42
C ARG A 298 -12.09 9.32 7.70
N PRO A 299 -13.43 9.30 7.81
CA PRO A 299 -14.21 10.45 8.29
C PRO A 299 -13.73 10.95 9.64
N SER A 300 -13.71 12.29 9.80
CA SER A 300 -13.21 12.95 11.02
C SER A 300 -14.17 12.83 12.20
N THR A 301 -15.43 12.49 11.95
CA THR A 301 -16.49 12.40 12.97
C THR A 301 -16.86 10.95 13.29
N ASP A 302 -17.22 10.70 14.54
CA ASP A 302 -17.80 9.42 14.96
C ASP A 302 -19.24 9.25 14.44
N LYS A 303 -19.74 8.01 14.43
CA LYS A 303 -21.04 7.61 13.89
C LYS A 303 -21.24 8.04 12.43
N ALA A 304 -20.14 8.09 11.66
CA ALA A 304 -20.19 8.44 10.26
C ALA A 304 -20.65 7.24 9.41
N VAL A 305 -21.45 7.52 8.39
CA VAL A 305 -21.84 6.57 7.33
C VAL A 305 -21.36 7.13 6.01
N GLU A 306 -20.51 6.37 5.31
CA GLU A 306 -19.94 6.72 4.01
C GLU A 306 -20.45 5.74 2.95
N LEU A 307 -21.03 6.26 1.87
CA LEU A 307 -21.27 5.51 0.63
C LEU A 307 -20.07 5.69 -0.27
N THR A 308 -19.53 4.60 -0.81
CA THR A 308 -18.32 4.60 -1.63
C THR A 308 -18.57 4.01 -3.02
N LEU A 309 -17.87 4.52 -4.01
CA LEU A 309 -17.89 4.02 -5.39
C LEU A 309 -16.46 3.97 -5.91
N ARG A 310 -16.06 2.90 -6.62
CA ARG A 310 -14.77 2.77 -7.30
C ARG A 310 -14.95 2.16 -8.66
N TYR A 311 -14.24 2.69 -9.64
CA TYR A 311 -13.94 2.03 -10.90
C TYR A 311 -12.43 1.83 -10.99
N ASN A 312 -12.02 0.63 -11.36
CA ASN A 312 -10.63 0.27 -11.59
C ASN A 312 -10.45 -0.39 -12.95
N TYR A 313 -9.27 -0.22 -13.52
CA TYR A 313 -8.82 -0.85 -14.74
C TYR A 313 -7.36 -1.28 -14.58
N THR A 314 -7.06 -2.55 -14.89
CA THR A 314 -5.71 -3.11 -14.84
C THR A 314 -5.45 -3.92 -16.09
N ASN A 315 -4.35 -3.68 -16.76
CA ASN A 315 -3.94 -4.41 -17.95
C ASN A 315 -2.47 -4.85 -17.85
N LEU A 316 -2.29 -6.16 -17.72
CA LEU A 316 -1.00 -6.82 -17.70
C LEU A 316 -0.68 -7.52 -19.03
N ASN A 317 -1.50 -7.35 -20.08
CA ASN A 317 -1.24 -7.86 -21.40
C ASN A 317 -0.38 -6.88 -22.19
N ASP A 318 0.67 -7.37 -22.84
CA ASP A 318 1.51 -6.61 -23.77
C ASP A 318 1.87 -7.52 -24.95
N ARG A 319 1.26 -7.22 -26.11
CA ARG A 319 1.47 -8.01 -27.32
C ARG A 319 2.88 -7.84 -27.89
N GLY A 320 3.48 -6.65 -27.75
CA GLY A 320 4.86 -6.39 -28.19
C GLY A 320 5.85 -7.24 -27.43
N ALA A 321 5.72 -7.30 -26.11
CA ALA A 321 6.53 -8.11 -25.23
C ALA A 321 6.16 -9.60 -25.22
N GLN A 322 5.10 -10.00 -25.92
CA GLN A 322 4.53 -11.35 -25.95
C GLN A 322 4.16 -11.89 -24.55
N LEU A 323 3.65 -11.00 -23.69
CA LEU A 323 3.21 -11.32 -22.33
C LEU A 323 1.70 -11.19 -22.20
N SER A 324 1.08 -12.18 -21.54
CA SER A 324 -0.36 -12.23 -21.29
C SER A 324 -0.59 -12.48 -19.80
N GLY A 325 -0.65 -11.38 -19.04
CA GLY A 325 -0.86 -11.40 -17.60
C GLY A 325 -2.30 -11.11 -17.19
N GLY A 326 -3.19 -10.93 -18.16
CA GLY A 326 -4.59 -10.65 -17.96
C GLY A 326 -4.94 -9.16 -18.00
N LYS A 327 -6.22 -8.92 -18.23
CA LYS A 327 -6.84 -7.60 -18.23
C LYS A 327 -8.15 -7.67 -17.47
N GLU A 328 -8.40 -6.74 -16.56
CA GLU A 328 -9.66 -6.66 -15.85
C GLU A 328 -10.09 -5.22 -15.65
N SER A 329 -11.40 -5.04 -15.39
CA SER A 329 -11.92 -3.83 -14.77
C SER A 329 -12.97 -4.20 -13.75
N ASP A 330 -13.11 -3.40 -12.69
CA ASP A 330 -14.13 -3.61 -11.68
C ASP A 330 -14.92 -2.35 -11.39
N LEU A 331 -16.20 -2.55 -11.08
CA LEU A 331 -17.07 -1.54 -10.51
C LEU A 331 -17.45 -1.99 -9.11
N SER A 332 -17.12 -1.16 -8.13
CA SER A 332 -17.29 -1.47 -6.72
C SER A 332 -18.14 -0.40 -6.03
N VAL A 333 -19.09 -0.84 -5.21
CA VAL A 333 -19.93 0.01 -4.35
C VAL A 333 -19.79 -0.47 -2.92
N GLY A 334 -19.62 0.46 -1.96
CA GLY A 334 -19.46 0.10 -0.57
C GLY A 334 -20.24 1.01 0.37
N VAL A 335 -20.50 0.50 1.55
CA VAL A 335 -21.05 1.26 2.68
C VAL A 335 -20.16 1.02 3.90
N ASN A 336 -19.59 2.10 4.41
CA ASN A 336 -18.75 2.09 5.60
C ASN A 336 -19.49 2.76 6.76
N TYR A 337 -19.56 2.06 7.89
CA TYR A 337 -20.05 2.62 9.15
C TYR A 337 -18.90 2.74 10.15
N TYR A 338 -18.55 3.96 10.53
CA TYR A 338 -17.52 4.28 11.51
C TYR A 338 -18.22 4.64 12.83
N LEU A 339 -18.46 3.62 13.69
CA LEU A 339 -19.14 3.85 14.97
C LEU A 339 -18.36 4.84 15.85
N ASN A 340 -17.05 4.66 15.90
CA ASN A 340 -16.09 5.55 16.58
C ASN A 340 -14.67 5.28 16.05
N ARG A 341 -13.63 5.85 16.69
CA ARG A 341 -12.22 5.61 16.31
C ARG A 341 -11.77 4.16 16.48
N HIS A 342 -12.50 3.35 17.24
CA HIS A 342 -12.14 1.97 17.55
C HIS A 342 -12.90 0.94 16.70
N PHE A 343 -14.20 1.16 16.45
CA PHE A 343 -15.05 0.19 15.76
C PHE A 343 -15.54 0.71 14.43
N GLY A 344 -15.47 -0.15 13.41
CA GLY A 344 -16.04 0.07 12.09
C GLY A 344 -16.58 -1.21 11.48
N LEU A 345 -17.57 -1.05 10.60
CA LEU A 345 -18.14 -2.08 9.75
C LEU A 345 -18.07 -1.60 8.31
N LYS A 346 -17.66 -2.47 7.39
CA LYS A 346 -17.61 -2.18 5.95
C LYS A 346 -18.33 -3.29 5.20
N LEU A 347 -19.06 -2.90 4.17
CA LEU A 347 -19.75 -3.78 3.23
C LEU A 347 -19.43 -3.31 1.81
N ASP A 348 -18.89 -4.20 0.99
CA ASP A 348 -18.50 -3.92 -0.38
C ASP A 348 -19.21 -4.90 -1.33
N LEU A 349 -19.68 -4.40 -2.46
CA LEU A 349 -20.20 -5.18 -3.58
C LEU A 349 -19.35 -4.86 -4.81
N HIS A 350 -18.92 -5.88 -5.52
CA HIS A 350 -18.06 -5.76 -6.69
C HIS A 350 -18.64 -6.54 -7.86
N TYR A 351 -18.55 -5.93 -9.04
CA TYR A 351 -18.70 -6.62 -10.31
C TYR A 351 -17.38 -6.53 -11.06
N VAL A 352 -16.77 -7.67 -11.34
CA VAL A 352 -15.46 -7.79 -11.97
C VAL A 352 -15.64 -8.29 -13.40
N PHE A 353 -15.25 -7.46 -14.37
CA PHE A 353 -15.19 -7.81 -15.78
C PHE A 353 -13.85 -8.50 -16.07
N VAL A 354 -13.90 -9.79 -16.31
CA VAL A 354 -12.74 -10.65 -16.54
C VAL A 354 -12.41 -10.66 -18.03
N GLY A 355 -11.31 -10.06 -18.42
CA GLY A 355 -10.86 -9.99 -19.81
C GLY A 355 -9.85 -11.09 -20.18
N ASP A 356 -9.33 -11.01 -21.39
CA ASP A 356 -8.40 -11.98 -21.94
C ASP A 356 -7.11 -12.07 -21.10
N GLY A 357 -6.60 -13.31 -20.92
CA GLY A 357 -5.33 -13.60 -20.26
C GLY A 357 -5.40 -13.61 -18.74
N CYS A 358 -6.56 -13.45 -18.13
CA CYS A 358 -6.74 -13.65 -16.69
C CYS A 358 -6.52 -15.11 -16.30
N ASN A 359 -6.28 -15.36 -15.01
CA ASN A 359 -6.10 -16.69 -14.48
C ASN A 359 -7.31 -17.57 -14.84
N ALA A 360 -7.06 -18.79 -15.32
CA ALA A 360 -8.06 -19.76 -15.75
C ALA A 360 -9.05 -20.20 -14.62
N PHE A 361 -8.73 -19.86 -13.36
CA PHE A 361 -9.64 -20.03 -12.25
C PHE A 361 -10.91 -19.16 -12.41
N TYR A 362 -10.78 -17.98 -13.04
CA TYR A 362 -11.87 -17.04 -13.32
C TYR A 362 -12.32 -17.21 -14.76
N THR A 363 -13.42 -17.92 -14.97
CA THR A 363 -13.86 -18.33 -16.32
C THR A 363 -14.76 -17.30 -17.01
N LYS A 364 -15.38 -16.42 -16.26
CA LYS A 364 -16.28 -15.34 -16.72
C LYS A 364 -16.30 -14.20 -15.71
N ASP A 365 -17.00 -13.12 -16.03
CA ASP A 365 -17.28 -12.03 -15.09
C ASP A 365 -17.85 -12.56 -13.78
N CYS A 366 -17.49 -11.96 -12.67
CA CYS A 366 -17.91 -12.42 -11.36
C CYS A 366 -18.48 -11.31 -10.48
N CYS A 367 -19.44 -11.71 -9.63
CA CYS A 367 -19.99 -10.90 -8.58
C CYS A 367 -19.38 -11.29 -7.24
N MET A 368 -19.13 -10.28 -6.39
CA MET A 368 -18.54 -10.51 -5.08
C MET A 368 -19.14 -9.56 -4.05
N GLY A 369 -19.53 -10.10 -2.90
CA GLY A 369 -19.90 -9.34 -1.71
C GLY A 369 -18.88 -9.57 -0.61
N GLN A 370 -18.42 -8.49 0.03
CA GLN A 370 -17.44 -8.57 1.11
C GLN A 370 -17.89 -7.78 2.33
N MET A 371 -17.50 -8.26 3.49
CA MET A 371 -17.78 -7.60 4.77
C MET A 371 -16.52 -7.61 5.63
N ARG A 372 -16.27 -6.50 6.33
CA ARG A 372 -15.23 -6.37 7.36
C ARG A 372 -15.79 -5.84 8.65
N VAL A 373 -15.47 -6.52 9.75
CA VAL A 373 -15.57 -5.97 11.10
C VAL A 373 -14.18 -5.59 11.55
N GLN A 374 -14.01 -4.33 11.96
CA GLN A 374 -12.72 -3.83 12.41
C GLN A 374 -12.75 -3.29 13.83
N TYR A 375 -11.70 -3.62 14.58
CA TYR A 375 -11.42 -3.06 15.89
C TYR A 375 -9.99 -2.52 15.94
N VAL A 376 -9.84 -1.30 16.46
CA VAL A 376 -8.55 -0.57 16.53
C VAL A 376 -8.42 0.08 17.91
N PHE A 377 -7.26 -0.07 18.58
CA PHE A 377 -6.96 0.65 19.82
C PHE A 377 -5.50 1.10 19.91
#